data_2d4a8c95be11e57d886438a463e66771
#
_entry.id   2d4a8c95be11e57d886438a463e66771
#
_cell.length_a   1.000
_cell.length_b   1.000
_cell.length_c   1.000
_cell.angle_alpha   90.00
_cell.angle_beta   90.00
_cell.angle_gamma   90.00
#
_symmetry.space_group_name_H-M   'P 1'
#
loop_
_entity.id
_entity.type
_entity.pdbx_description
1 polymer ?
#
loop_
_entity_poly.entity_id
_entity_poly.type
_entity_poly.pdbx_seq_one_letter_code
_entity_poly.pdbx_strand_id
1 'polypeptide(L)'
;SLMKEKKISEHTTDFLNNMTHEFKTPLTNIALAGKMIIKDSNIKQEDKIKHYSGIILEENEKLRLQVEQVLSMTALERGEIPLLKTELDLHELIAACVKSISIQLENKTGSLRLNLNAENPVVMGDKIHFANALNNLIDNALKYSKEKPELIVATHNKDENLIVTIADNGIGIEKEYKQKVFDKF
;
A
#
# COMPACT_ATOMS: atom_id res chain seq x y z
N SER A 1 -0.18 33.04 -8.39
CA SER A 1 -1.30 32.54 -7.58
C SER A 1 -2.27 31.71 -8.43
N LEU A 2 -2.84 32.23 -9.52
CA LEU A 2 -3.79 31.49 -10.40
C LEU A 2 -3.26 30.17 -10.96
N MET A 3 -2.00 30.10 -11.35
CA MET A 3 -1.36 28.87 -11.85
C MET A 3 -1.18 27.81 -10.73
N LYS A 4 -0.91 28.24 -9.49
CA LYS A 4 -0.84 27.35 -8.33
C LYS A 4 -2.21 26.79 -7.96
N GLU A 5 -3.24 27.62 -7.95
CA GLU A 5 -4.63 27.22 -7.65
C GLU A 5 -5.18 26.26 -8.71
N LYS A 6 -4.89 26.50 -10.00
CA LYS A 6 -5.28 25.59 -11.07
C LYS A 6 -4.60 24.24 -10.96
N LYS A 7 -3.30 24.21 -10.62
CA LYS A 7 -2.53 22.97 -10.44
C LYS A 7 -3.04 22.16 -9.24
N ILE A 8 -3.37 22.81 -8.12
CA ILE A 8 -3.97 22.18 -6.96
C ILE A 8 -5.34 21.58 -7.30
N SER A 9 -6.16 22.30 -8.07
CA SER A 9 -7.49 21.82 -8.49
C SER A 9 -7.41 20.60 -9.42
N GLU A 10 -6.48 20.58 -10.37
CA GLU A 10 -6.26 19.45 -11.27
C GLU A 10 -5.80 18.20 -10.50
N HIS A 11 -4.84 18.34 -9.61
CA HIS A 11 -4.36 17.23 -8.78
C HIS A 11 -5.42 16.67 -7.84
N THR A 12 -6.24 17.54 -7.23
CA THR A 12 -7.36 17.09 -6.38
C THR A 12 -8.40 16.31 -7.19
N THR A 13 -8.65 16.72 -8.44
CA THR A 13 -9.58 16.03 -9.33
C THR A 13 -9.04 14.65 -9.73
N ASP A 14 -7.77 14.54 -10.06
CA ASP A 14 -7.12 13.27 -10.42
C ASP A 14 -7.10 12.31 -9.23
N PHE A 15 -6.83 12.81 -8.03
CA PHE A 15 -6.93 12.03 -6.80
C PHE A 15 -8.34 11.48 -6.57
N LEU A 16 -9.36 12.34 -6.64
CA LEU A 16 -10.76 11.92 -6.47
C LEU A 16 -11.17 10.90 -7.52
N ASN A 17 -10.73 11.06 -8.77
CA ASN A 17 -10.99 10.10 -9.83
C ASN A 17 -10.32 8.75 -9.55
N ASN A 18 -9.05 8.74 -9.13
CA ASN A 18 -8.32 7.52 -8.79
C ASN A 18 -8.99 6.82 -7.58
N MET A 19 -9.32 7.55 -6.53
CA MET A 19 -10.03 7.00 -5.37
C MET A 19 -11.40 6.44 -5.75
N THR A 20 -12.13 7.14 -6.63
CA THR A 20 -13.42 6.65 -7.14
C THR A 20 -13.25 5.31 -7.86
N HIS A 21 -12.22 5.16 -8.68
CA HIS A 21 -11.92 3.90 -9.36
C HIS A 21 -11.51 2.81 -8.37
N GLU A 22 -10.68 3.11 -7.40
CA GLU A 22 -10.23 2.15 -6.40
C GLU A 22 -11.36 1.67 -5.47
N PHE A 23 -12.32 2.54 -5.14
CA PHE A 23 -13.52 2.14 -4.39
C PHE A 23 -14.54 1.37 -5.23
N LYS A 24 -14.62 1.65 -6.53
CA LYS A 24 -15.60 1.02 -7.42
C LYS A 24 -15.39 -0.49 -7.56
N THR A 25 -14.16 -0.95 -7.59
CA THR A 25 -13.82 -2.36 -7.74
C THR A 25 -14.31 -3.22 -6.58
N PRO A 26 -13.95 -2.94 -5.31
CA PRO A 26 -14.45 -3.72 -4.17
C PRO A 26 -15.97 -3.59 -4.02
N LEU A 27 -16.56 -2.41 -4.26
CA LEU A 27 -18.01 -2.24 -4.24
C LEU A 27 -18.72 -3.11 -5.29
N THR A 28 -18.15 -3.23 -6.48
CA THR A 28 -18.68 -4.09 -7.54
C THR A 28 -18.62 -5.56 -7.14
N ASN A 29 -17.51 -6.00 -6.54
CA ASN A 29 -17.33 -7.37 -6.06
C ASN A 29 -18.32 -7.71 -4.94
N ILE A 30 -18.52 -6.80 -3.99
CA ILE A 30 -19.53 -6.95 -2.91
C ILE A 30 -20.93 -7.08 -3.52
N ALA A 31 -21.29 -6.19 -4.44
CA ALA A 31 -22.60 -6.23 -5.10
C ALA A 31 -22.81 -7.51 -5.91
N LEU A 32 -21.76 -8.00 -6.60
CA LEU A 32 -21.81 -9.25 -7.35
C LEU A 32 -21.98 -10.44 -6.43
N ALA A 33 -21.18 -10.55 -5.37
CA ALA A 33 -21.26 -11.64 -4.39
C ALA A 33 -22.64 -11.65 -3.71
N GLY A 34 -23.17 -10.49 -3.33
CA GLY A 34 -24.53 -10.36 -2.78
C GLY A 34 -25.60 -10.82 -3.76
N LYS A 35 -25.51 -10.44 -5.04
CA LYS A 35 -26.44 -10.92 -6.09
C LYS A 35 -26.37 -12.43 -6.27
N MET A 36 -25.18 -13.04 -6.19
CA MET A 36 -25.04 -14.48 -6.31
C MET A 36 -25.69 -15.22 -5.14
N ILE A 37 -25.60 -14.68 -3.91
CA ILE A 37 -26.31 -15.21 -2.74
C ILE A 37 -27.84 -15.16 -2.95
N ILE A 38 -28.36 -14.04 -3.47
CA ILE A 38 -29.81 -13.84 -3.64
C ILE A 38 -30.37 -14.65 -4.80
N LYS A 39 -29.61 -14.77 -5.91
CA LYS A 39 -30.09 -15.40 -7.15
C LYS A 39 -30.15 -16.93 -7.07
N ASP A 40 -29.34 -17.54 -6.25
CA ASP A 40 -29.25 -18.99 -6.14
C ASP A 40 -30.34 -19.49 -5.18
N SER A 41 -31.57 -19.60 -5.69
CA SER A 41 -32.74 -20.11 -4.93
C SER A 41 -32.60 -21.57 -4.46
N ASN A 42 -31.53 -22.28 -4.89
CA ASN A 42 -31.15 -23.61 -4.45
C ASN A 42 -30.01 -23.64 -3.42
N ILE A 43 -29.84 -22.56 -2.64
CA ILE A 43 -28.79 -22.46 -1.62
C ILE A 43 -29.10 -23.39 -0.43
N LYS A 44 -28.97 -24.69 -0.69
CA LYS A 44 -28.73 -25.70 0.32
C LYS A 44 -27.22 -25.99 0.52
N GLN A 45 -26.35 -25.26 -0.22
CA GLN A 45 -24.90 -25.41 -0.11
C GLN A 45 -24.35 -24.30 0.79
N GLU A 46 -24.23 -24.61 2.06
CA GLU A 46 -23.59 -23.79 3.08
C GLU A 46 -22.23 -23.24 2.63
N ASP A 47 -21.47 -24.04 1.87
CA ASP A 47 -20.17 -23.68 1.32
C ASP A 47 -20.23 -22.49 0.35
N LYS A 48 -21.26 -22.36 -0.48
CA LYS A 48 -21.41 -21.23 -1.42
C LYS A 48 -21.72 -19.93 -0.68
N ILE A 49 -22.62 -19.98 0.31
CA ILE A 49 -22.94 -18.83 1.15
C ILE A 49 -21.70 -18.37 1.87
N LYS A 50 -20.98 -19.31 2.48
CA LYS A 50 -19.72 -19.03 3.17
C LYS A 50 -18.67 -18.42 2.25
N HIS A 51 -18.54 -18.93 1.03
CA HIS A 51 -17.62 -18.41 0.02
C HIS A 51 -17.95 -16.94 -0.36
N TYR A 52 -19.21 -16.65 -0.77
CA TYR A 52 -19.59 -15.30 -1.16
C TYR A 52 -19.63 -14.32 0.01
N SER A 53 -20.02 -14.77 1.19
CA SER A 53 -19.92 -13.95 2.40
C SER A 53 -18.46 -13.63 2.75
N GLY A 54 -17.54 -14.58 2.55
CA GLY A 54 -16.10 -14.36 2.69
C GLY A 54 -15.59 -13.25 1.76
N ILE A 55 -16.01 -13.28 0.48
CA ILE A 55 -15.66 -12.22 -0.48
C ILE A 55 -16.19 -10.86 -0.01
N ILE A 56 -17.44 -10.79 0.46
CA ILE A 56 -18.03 -9.54 0.95
C ILE A 56 -17.23 -8.98 2.13
N LEU A 57 -16.87 -9.83 3.08
CA LEU A 57 -16.10 -9.42 4.26
C LEU A 57 -14.69 -8.95 3.89
N GLU A 58 -14.01 -9.66 2.99
CA GLU A 58 -12.67 -9.30 2.51
C GLU A 58 -12.67 -7.95 1.77
N GLU A 59 -13.61 -7.75 0.85
CA GLU A 59 -13.71 -6.51 0.09
C GLU A 59 -14.13 -5.32 0.98
N ASN A 60 -14.99 -5.57 1.98
CA ASN A 60 -15.36 -4.55 2.96
C ASN A 60 -14.16 -4.11 3.82
N GLU A 61 -13.30 -5.06 4.23
CA GLU A 61 -12.08 -4.74 4.97
C GLU A 61 -11.10 -3.93 4.11
N LYS A 62 -10.95 -4.25 2.83
CA LYS A 62 -10.15 -3.45 1.89
C LYS A 62 -10.65 -2.01 1.80
N LEU A 63 -11.98 -1.82 1.66
CA LEU A 63 -12.60 -0.50 1.65
C LEU A 63 -12.35 0.27 2.95
N ARG A 64 -12.48 -0.38 4.09
CA ARG A 64 -12.21 0.23 5.40
C ARG A 64 -10.79 0.77 5.47
N LEU A 65 -9.81 -0.04 5.07
CA LEU A 65 -8.39 0.37 5.06
C LEU A 65 -8.13 1.53 4.10
N GLN A 66 -8.74 1.53 2.91
CA GLN A 66 -8.62 2.63 1.95
C GLN A 66 -9.19 3.94 2.50
N VAL A 67 -10.37 3.89 3.14
CA VAL A 67 -10.97 5.07 3.80
C VAL A 67 -10.06 5.61 4.91
N GLU A 68 -9.52 4.73 5.76
CA GLU A 68 -8.59 5.12 6.81
C GLU A 68 -7.30 5.77 6.26
N GLN A 69 -6.78 5.27 5.15
CA GLN A 69 -5.62 5.89 4.47
C GLN A 69 -5.94 7.31 4.00
N VAL A 70 -7.09 7.52 3.35
CA VAL A 70 -7.52 8.84 2.89
C VAL A 70 -7.70 9.81 4.06
N LEU A 71 -8.35 9.36 5.15
CA LEU A 71 -8.56 10.19 6.34
C LEU A 71 -7.23 10.54 7.02
N SER A 72 -6.32 9.57 7.17
CA SER A 72 -5.00 9.80 7.75
C SER A 72 -4.18 10.78 6.92
N MET A 73 -4.24 10.67 5.59
CA MET A 73 -3.56 11.58 4.70
C MET A 73 -4.08 13.01 4.82
N THR A 74 -5.40 13.20 4.79
CA THR A 74 -6.00 14.53 4.94
C THR A 74 -5.72 15.17 6.30
N ALA A 75 -5.72 14.37 7.37
CA ALA A 75 -5.41 14.84 8.72
C ALA A 75 -3.92 15.22 8.89
N LEU A 76 -3.00 14.46 8.26
CA LEU A 76 -1.58 14.81 8.20
C LEU A 76 -1.34 16.11 7.43
N GLU A 77 -2.01 16.32 6.31
CA GLU A 77 -1.90 17.55 5.51
C GLU A 77 -2.36 18.77 6.28
N ARG A 78 -3.39 18.63 7.09
CA ARG A 78 -3.89 19.72 7.97
C ARG A 78 -3.06 19.93 9.23
N GLY A 79 -2.07 19.04 9.50
CA GLY A 79 -1.29 19.07 10.74
C GLY A 79 -2.13 18.75 12.00
N GLU A 80 -3.28 18.10 11.81
CA GLU A 80 -4.23 17.77 12.88
C GLU A 80 -3.80 16.54 13.68
N ILE A 81 -2.91 15.70 13.12
CA ILE A 81 -2.36 14.54 13.81
C ILE A 81 -0.94 14.84 14.26
N PRO A 82 -0.69 14.93 15.56
CA PRO A 82 0.66 15.03 16.07
C PRO A 82 1.40 13.71 15.79
N LEU A 83 2.55 13.79 15.09
CA LEU A 83 3.42 12.63 14.88
C LEU A 83 4.00 12.19 16.23
N LEU A 84 3.77 10.95 16.62
CA LEU A 84 4.37 10.32 17.80
C LEU A 84 5.79 9.86 17.47
N LYS A 85 6.73 10.80 17.45
CA LYS A 85 8.13 10.50 17.16
C LYS A 85 8.79 9.81 18.34
N THR A 86 9.25 8.60 18.13
CA THR A 86 10.02 7.79 19.07
C THR A 86 11.29 7.28 18.37
N GLU A 87 12.25 6.79 19.15
CA GLU A 87 13.34 6.01 18.61
C GLU A 87 12.79 4.74 17.96
N LEU A 88 13.18 4.50 16.72
CA LEU A 88 12.67 3.42 15.89
C LEU A 88 13.82 2.72 15.18
N ASP A 89 14.01 1.43 15.47
CA ASP A 89 14.92 0.58 14.71
C ASP A 89 14.25 0.18 13.38
N LEU A 90 14.78 0.71 12.27
CA LEU A 90 14.24 0.42 10.95
C LEU A 90 14.56 -1.00 10.47
N HIS A 91 15.59 -1.67 10.99
CA HIS A 91 15.84 -3.08 10.66
C HIS A 91 14.74 -3.98 11.22
N GLU A 92 14.34 -3.77 12.49
CA GLU A 92 13.22 -4.50 13.09
C GLU A 92 11.91 -4.22 12.36
N LEU A 93 11.65 -2.96 12.00
CA LEU A 93 10.44 -2.58 11.29
C LEU A 93 10.39 -3.19 9.89
N ILE A 94 11.48 -3.13 9.13
CA ILE A 94 11.59 -3.76 7.80
C ILE A 94 11.36 -5.27 7.92
N ALA A 95 12.00 -5.94 8.88
CA ALA A 95 11.82 -7.37 9.10
C ALA A 95 10.36 -7.74 9.39
N ALA A 96 9.64 -6.93 10.16
CA ALA A 96 8.22 -7.11 10.43
C ALA A 96 7.37 -6.93 9.15
N CYS A 97 7.62 -5.88 8.37
CA CYS A 97 6.90 -5.61 7.12
C CYS A 97 7.10 -6.73 6.09
N VAL A 98 8.34 -7.18 5.87
CA VAL A 98 8.63 -8.22 4.88
C VAL A 98 8.12 -9.61 5.30
N LYS A 99 7.98 -9.86 6.59
CA LYS A 99 7.39 -11.11 7.08
C LYS A 99 5.94 -11.27 6.63
N SER A 100 5.19 -10.19 6.53
CA SER A 100 3.77 -10.22 6.10
C SER A 100 3.59 -10.66 4.65
N ILE A 101 4.61 -10.47 3.80
CA ILE A 101 4.55 -10.80 2.37
C ILE A 101 5.18 -12.15 2.01
N SER A 102 5.79 -12.85 2.96
CA SER A 102 6.51 -14.11 2.70
C SER A 102 5.63 -15.15 1.99
N ILE A 103 4.39 -15.32 2.46
CA ILE A 103 3.41 -16.25 1.87
C ILE A 103 3.06 -15.84 0.44
N GLN A 104 2.90 -14.54 0.17
CA GLN A 104 2.58 -14.05 -1.18
C GLN A 104 3.74 -14.28 -2.15
N LEU A 105 4.98 -14.10 -1.68
CA LEU A 105 6.18 -14.38 -2.47
C LEU A 105 6.33 -15.87 -2.78
N GLU A 106 6.12 -16.74 -1.79
CA GLU A 106 6.14 -18.20 -1.98
C GLU A 106 5.11 -18.65 -3.03
N ASN A 107 3.88 -18.16 -2.94
CA ASN A 107 2.81 -18.47 -3.89
C ASN A 107 3.16 -18.07 -5.33
N LYS A 108 3.95 -17.01 -5.51
CA LYS A 108 4.42 -16.52 -6.82
C LYS A 108 5.82 -17.04 -7.20
N THR A 109 6.37 -18.00 -6.47
CA THR A 109 7.77 -18.45 -6.64
C THR A 109 8.77 -17.29 -6.69
N GLY A 110 8.47 -16.24 -5.95
CA GLY A 110 9.27 -15.03 -5.86
C GLY A 110 10.46 -15.17 -4.89
N SER A 111 11.32 -14.18 -4.88
CA SER A 111 12.47 -14.11 -3.97
C SER A 111 12.54 -12.79 -3.23
N LEU A 112 13.01 -12.85 -1.99
CA LEU A 112 13.30 -11.69 -1.16
C LEU A 112 14.76 -11.75 -0.72
N ARG A 113 15.48 -10.63 -0.90
CA ARG A 113 16.85 -10.46 -0.37
C ARG A 113 16.87 -9.26 0.57
N LEU A 114 17.34 -9.49 1.80
CA LEU A 114 17.55 -8.45 2.80
C LEU A 114 19.04 -8.17 2.96
N ASN A 115 19.45 -6.93 2.65
CA ASN A 115 20.83 -6.45 2.79
C ASN A 115 20.84 -5.29 3.80
N LEU A 116 20.57 -5.58 5.06
CA LEU A 116 20.44 -4.60 6.15
C LEU A 116 21.81 -4.25 6.71
N ASN A 117 22.59 -3.43 5.97
CA ASN A 117 24.01 -3.14 6.25
C ASN A 117 24.22 -1.79 6.97
N ALA A 118 23.17 -1.08 7.35
CA ALA A 118 23.33 0.16 8.11
C ALA A 118 23.84 -0.16 9.53
N GLU A 119 24.94 0.47 9.93
CA GLU A 119 25.50 0.33 11.28
C GLU A 119 24.62 1.01 12.33
N ASN A 120 23.96 2.11 11.97
CA ASN A 120 23.03 2.86 12.80
C ASN A 120 21.63 2.83 12.18
N PRO A 121 20.80 1.81 12.49
CA PRO A 121 19.44 1.68 11.92
C PRO A 121 18.38 2.48 12.68
N VAL A 122 18.73 3.16 13.78
CA VAL A 122 17.79 3.87 14.64
C VAL A 122 17.56 5.29 14.13
N VAL A 123 16.29 5.66 13.99
CA VAL A 123 15.85 7.00 13.59
C VAL A 123 14.76 7.51 14.53
N MET A 124 14.61 8.83 14.62
CA MET A 124 13.45 9.45 15.29
C MET A 124 12.27 9.53 14.33
N GLY A 125 11.20 8.78 14.60
CA GLY A 125 10.07 8.72 13.68
C GLY A 125 8.81 8.12 14.29
N ASP A 126 7.72 8.25 13.55
CA ASP A 126 6.45 7.61 13.91
C ASP A 126 6.37 6.22 13.27
N LYS A 127 6.30 5.19 14.13
CA LYS A 127 6.32 3.79 13.72
C LYS A 127 5.21 3.44 12.74
N ILE A 128 4.01 3.98 12.95
CA ILE A 128 2.84 3.66 12.11
C ILE A 128 3.03 4.23 10.72
N HIS A 129 3.50 5.47 10.61
CA HIS A 129 3.72 6.12 9.33
C HIS A 129 4.88 5.50 8.54
N PHE A 130 5.97 5.13 9.22
CA PHE A 130 7.06 4.39 8.58
C PHE A 130 6.63 3.00 8.11
N ALA A 131 5.87 2.26 8.93
CA ALA A 131 5.33 0.95 8.54
C ALA A 131 4.42 1.07 7.32
N ASN A 132 3.51 2.05 7.30
CA ASN A 132 2.62 2.29 6.17
C ASN A 132 3.39 2.62 4.89
N ALA A 133 4.42 3.48 4.97
CA ALA A 133 5.25 3.81 3.81
C ALA A 133 6.00 2.58 3.27
N LEU A 134 6.60 1.77 4.16
CA LEU A 134 7.29 0.54 3.77
C LEU A 134 6.33 -0.47 3.14
N ASN A 135 5.19 -0.72 3.76
CA ASN A 135 4.18 -1.64 3.23
C ASN A 135 3.67 -1.19 1.86
N ASN A 136 3.37 0.10 1.67
CA ASN A 136 2.95 0.63 0.37
C ASN A 136 3.99 0.39 -0.73
N LEU A 137 5.28 0.59 -0.43
CA LEU A 137 6.35 0.35 -1.41
C LEU A 137 6.52 -1.14 -1.70
N ILE A 138 6.44 -1.99 -0.69
CA ILE A 138 6.55 -3.44 -0.82
C ILE A 138 5.35 -4.00 -1.61
N ASP A 139 4.14 -3.57 -1.29
CA ASP A 139 2.92 -3.97 -2.00
C ASP A 139 2.96 -3.53 -3.47
N ASN A 140 3.44 -2.32 -3.76
CA ASN A 140 3.66 -1.87 -5.13
C ASN A 140 4.67 -2.75 -5.86
N ALA A 141 5.79 -3.09 -5.22
CA ALA A 141 6.78 -3.99 -5.79
C ALA A 141 6.19 -5.35 -6.16
N LEU A 142 5.32 -5.93 -5.32
CA LEU A 142 4.64 -7.19 -5.59
C LEU A 142 3.54 -7.08 -6.65
N LYS A 143 2.77 -6.00 -6.62
CA LYS A 143 1.64 -5.75 -7.53
C LYS A 143 2.11 -5.56 -8.97
N TYR A 144 3.21 -4.85 -9.17
CA TYR A 144 3.75 -4.51 -10.48
C TYR A 144 4.91 -5.39 -10.92
N SER A 145 5.24 -6.42 -10.15
CA SER A 145 6.23 -7.42 -10.52
C SER A 145 5.76 -8.31 -11.67
N LYS A 146 6.74 -8.88 -12.36
CA LYS A 146 6.53 -9.94 -13.36
C LYS A 146 6.12 -11.25 -12.67
N GLU A 147 5.99 -12.35 -13.44
CA GLU A 147 5.55 -13.66 -12.93
C GLU A 147 6.33 -14.17 -11.71
N LYS A 148 7.63 -13.87 -11.64
CA LYS A 148 8.49 -14.19 -10.48
C LYS A 148 8.98 -12.90 -9.87
N PRO A 149 8.33 -12.40 -8.81
CA PRO A 149 8.77 -11.17 -8.14
C PRO A 149 10.12 -11.36 -7.49
N GLU A 150 11.04 -10.43 -7.75
CA GLU A 150 12.32 -10.34 -7.07
C GLU A 150 12.36 -9.01 -6.31
N LEU A 151 12.42 -9.08 -4.99
CA LEU A 151 12.44 -7.93 -4.12
C LEU A 151 13.77 -7.88 -3.36
N ILE A 152 14.42 -6.73 -3.38
CA ILE A 152 15.62 -6.46 -2.60
C ILE A 152 15.34 -5.27 -1.69
N VAL A 153 15.52 -5.46 -0.39
CA VAL A 153 15.49 -4.37 0.59
C VAL A 153 16.88 -4.22 1.17
N ALA A 154 17.44 -3.03 1.04
CA ALA A 154 18.78 -2.73 1.51
C ALA A 154 18.81 -1.47 2.37
N THR A 155 19.70 -1.43 3.34
CA THR A 155 19.96 -0.25 4.15
C THR A 155 21.46 0.04 4.22
N HIS A 156 21.81 1.32 4.23
CA HIS A 156 23.16 1.79 4.52
C HIS A 156 23.12 3.20 5.13
N ASN A 157 24.15 3.54 5.89
CA ASN A 157 24.29 4.91 6.35
C ASN A 157 25.07 5.72 5.31
N LYS A 158 24.65 6.95 5.07
CA LYS A 158 25.35 7.94 4.26
C LYS A 158 25.30 9.27 4.99
N ASP A 159 26.46 9.75 5.40
CA ASP A 159 26.56 10.91 6.29
C ASP A 159 25.72 10.68 7.57
N GLU A 160 24.87 11.60 7.93
CA GLU A 160 23.94 11.46 9.07
C GLU A 160 22.59 10.81 8.70
N ASN A 161 22.46 10.31 7.47
CA ASN A 161 21.20 9.74 6.98
C ASN A 161 21.24 8.22 6.92
N LEU A 162 20.14 7.60 7.26
CA LEU A 162 19.85 6.21 6.98
C LEU A 162 19.11 6.10 5.65
N ILE A 163 19.73 5.43 4.70
CA ILE A 163 19.14 5.20 3.37
C ILE A 163 18.51 3.82 3.34
N VAL A 164 17.23 3.76 3.00
CA VAL A 164 16.50 2.52 2.73
C VAL A 164 16.25 2.44 1.23
N THR A 165 16.64 1.34 0.63
CA THR A 165 16.44 1.07 -0.79
C THR A 165 15.52 -0.14 -0.94
N ILE A 166 14.45 0.00 -1.72
CA ILE A 166 13.56 -1.08 -2.13
C ILE A 166 13.67 -1.17 -3.65
N ALA A 167 14.13 -2.32 -4.14
CA ALA A 167 14.27 -2.58 -5.56
C ALA A 167 13.45 -3.81 -5.95
N ASP A 168 12.76 -3.71 -7.09
CA ASP A 168 11.94 -4.76 -7.68
C ASP A 168 12.31 -5.00 -9.14
N ASN A 169 11.87 -6.14 -9.69
CA ASN A 169 12.03 -6.48 -11.10
C ASN A 169 10.75 -6.22 -11.92
N GLY A 170 9.89 -5.30 -11.46
CA GLY A 170 8.61 -4.98 -12.08
C GLY A 170 8.71 -4.29 -13.44
N ILE A 171 7.54 -3.80 -13.89
CA ILE A 171 7.43 -3.10 -15.18
C ILE A 171 8.12 -1.73 -15.19
N GLY A 172 8.47 -1.21 -14.01
CA GLY A 172 9.08 0.11 -13.84
C GLY A 172 8.09 1.26 -14.03
N ILE A 173 8.61 2.48 -13.91
CA ILE A 173 7.85 3.73 -14.09
C ILE A 173 8.46 4.49 -15.27
N GLU A 174 7.64 4.87 -16.24
CA GLU A 174 8.07 5.68 -17.37
C GLU A 174 8.65 7.03 -16.93
N LYS A 175 9.64 7.53 -17.67
CA LYS A 175 10.41 8.72 -17.26
C LYS A 175 9.53 9.95 -16.98
N GLU A 176 8.46 10.13 -17.74
CA GLU A 176 7.54 11.26 -17.61
C GLU A 176 6.69 11.21 -16.31
N TYR A 177 6.47 10.02 -15.77
CA TYR A 177 5.72 9.82 -14.52
C TYR A 177 6.60 9.82 -13.26
N LYS A 178 7.94 9.64 -13.40
CA LYS A 178 8.84 9.54 -12.24
C LYS A 178 8.82 10.75 -11.30
N GLN A 179 8.59 11.94 -11.85
CA GLN A 179 8.44 13.15 -11.03
C GLN A 179 7.03 13.27 -10.45
N LYS A 180 6.02 12.83 -11.22
CA LYS A 180 4.61 12.94 -10.84
C LYS A 180 4.19 12.00 -9.71
N VAL A 181 4.85 10.84 -9.56
CA VAL A 181 4.51 9.89 -8.47
C VAL A 181 4.81 10.40 -7.06
N PHE A 182 5.59 11.47 -6.93
CA PHE A 182 5.89 12.15 -5.68
C PHE A 182 5.28 13.55 -5.59
N ASP A 183 4.60 14.03 -6.65
CA ASP A 183 3.89 15.28 -6.59
C ASP A 183 2.73 15.14 -5.60
N LYS A 184 2.65 16.10 -4.67
CA LYS A 184 1.46 16.23 -3.83
C LYS A 184 0.29 16.65 -4.71
N PHE A 185 -0.88 16.11 -4.38
CA PHE A 185 -2.14 16.45 -4.99
C PHE A 185 -2.34 17.93 -5.25
#